data_b8ed58d3d30b257c447ee7cce083ab87
#
_entry.id   b8ed58d3d30b257c447ee7cce083ab87
#
_cell.length_a   1.000
_cell.length_b   1.000
_cell.length_c   1.000
_cell.angle_alpha   90.00
_cell.angle_beta   90.00
_cell.angle_gamma   90.00
#
_symmetry.space_group_name_H-M   'P 1'
#
loop_
_entity.id
_entity.type
_entity.pdbx_description
1 polymer ?
#
loop_
_entity_poly.entity_id
_entity_poly.type
_entity_poly.pdbx_seq_one_letter_code
_entity_poly.pdbx_strand_id
1 'polypeptide(L)'
;MLGGVFFLVMTGYPIAFVIGSVAFIVGVLVFGPTTTYHILYSRFYDLSLNYPYLAVPLFTFMGVILQHSGVTKDLYECLYEALGRLKGGLAVVTIIFGTILAACLGVIAASVTILTLIALAPMVTRGYDKAIAAGSIVASGTLGILIPPSIMLVVYAPQAGLSVGQMFMGAVFPGLLLSALYIAYVVIRCRLNPALGPSIPAAQVTPFSGAKFLRLLTALLPPLILIAAVLGTIF
;
A
#
# COMPACT_ATOMS: atom_id res chain seq x y z
N MET A 1 -4.43 -30.81 0.97
CA MET A 1 -3.93 -29.58 1.57
C MET A 1 -4.71 -28.35 1.10
N LEU A 2 -4.73 -28.00 -0.19
CA LEU A 2 -5.44 -26.83 -0.71
C LEU A 2 -6.93 -26.80 -0.35
N GLY A 3 -7.65 -27.94 -0.49
CA GLY A 3 -9.06 -28.01 -0.13
C GLY A 3 -9.34 -27.76 1.36
N GLY A 4 -8.45 -28.24 2.25
CA GLY A 4 -8.56 -27.99 3.68
C GLY A 4 -8.34 -26.52 4.04
N VAL A 5 -7.36 -25.88 3.40
CA VAL A 5 -7.13 -24.43 3.56
C VAL A 5 -8.35 -23.64 3.09
N PHE A 6 -8.87 -23.94 1.88
CA PHE A 6 -10.04 -23.26 1.34
C PHE A 6 -11.27 -23.40 2.25
N PHE A 7 -11.54 -24.61 2.72
CA PHE A 7 -12.67 -24.86 3.62
C PHE A 7 -12.54 -24.11 4.95
N LEU A 8 -11.34 -24.12 5.57
CA LEU A 8 -11.15 -23.45 6.86
C LEU A 8 -11.09 -21.91 6.73
N VAL A 9 -10.62 -21.36 5.60
CA VAL A 9 -10.70 -19.91 5.35
C VAL A 9 -12.16 -19.43 5.30
N MET A 10 -13.07 -20.24 4.76
CA MET A 10 -14.51 -19.91 4.75
C MET A 10 -15.14 -19.82 6.15
N THR A 11 -14.51 -20.37 7.18
CA THR A 11 -14.97 -20.26 8.57
C THR A 11 -14.63 -18.92 9.23
N GLY A 12 -13.88 -18.02 8.54
CA GLY A 12 -13.52 -16.70 9.03
C GLY A 12 -12.30 -16.63 9.96
N TYR A 13 -11.60 -17.73 10.17
CA TYR A 13 -10.34 -17.72 10.95
C TYR A 13 -9.21 -16.98 10.20
N PRO A 14 -8.30 -16.32 10.92
CA PRO A 14 -7.13 -15.69 10.30
C PRO A 14 -6.31 -16.68 9.47
N ILE A 15 -6.00 -16.31 8.23
CA ILE A 15 -5.39 -17.20 7.23
C ILE A 15 -4.06 -17.82 7.69
N ALA A 16 -3.28 -17.11 8.52
CA ALA A 16 -2.02 -17.60 9.07
C ALA A 16 -2.22 -18.86 9.93
N PHE A 17 -3.23 -18.86 10.81
CA PHE A 17 -3.56 -20.02 11.65
C PHE A 17 -4.14 -21.16 10.83
N VAL A 18 -4.95 -20.84 9.83
CA VAL A 18 -5.52 -21.84 8.92
C VAL A 18 -4.41 -22.56 8.15
N ILE A 19 -3.50 -21.82 7.52
CA ILE A 19 -2.39 -22.41 6.77
C ILE A 19 -1.50 -23.25 7.70
N GLY A 20 -1.13 -22.70 8.87
CA GLY A 20 -0.29 -23.38 9.83
C GLY A 20 -0.91 -24.69 10.37
N SER A 21 -2.18 -24.67 10.75
CA SER A 21 -2.86 -25.85 11.27
C SER A 21 -3.05 -26.93 10.21
N VAL A 22 -3.46 -26.55 8.98
CA VAL A 22 -3.59 -27.52 7.88
C VAL A 22 -2.24 -28.11 7.50
N ALA A 23 -1.18 -27.29 7.44
CA ALA A 23 0.16 -27.77 7.15
C ALA A 23 0.65 -28.75 8.23
N PHE A 24 0.37 -28.46 9.51
CA PHE A 24 0.72 -29.35 10.62
C PHE A 24 -0.02 -30.68 10.55
N ILE A 25 -1.36 -30.64 10.41
CA ILE A 25 -2.21 -31.85 10.35
C ILE A 25 -1.80 -32.75 9.17
N VAL A 26 -1.67 -32.15 7.96
CA VAL A 26 -1.27 -32.90 6.76
C VAL A 26 0.17 -33.42 6.90
N GLY A 27 1.06 -32.64 7.47
CA GLY A 27 2.43 -33.07 7.75
C GLY A 27 2.49 -34.30 8.65
N VAL A 28 1.74 -34.30 9.76
CA VAL A 28 1.65 -35.44 10.69
C VAL A 28 1.07 -36.67 10.01
N LEU A 29 0.05 -36.52 9.18
CA LEU A 29 -0.58 -37.63 8.45
C LEU A 29 0.34 -38.24 7.38
N VAL A 30 1.15 -37.42 6.71
CA VAL A 30 1.99 -37.87 5.58
C VAL A 30 3.39 -38.31 6.04
N PHE A 31 4.02 -37.55 6.92
CA PHE A 31 5.43 -37.76 7.32
C PHE A 31 5.56 -38.34 8.75
N GLY A 32 4.45 -38.42 9.48
CA GLY A 32 4.45 -38.79 10.89
C GLY A 32 4.80 -37.62 11.82
N PRO A 33 4.50 -37.73 13.13
CA PRO A 33 4.63 -36.64 14.09
C PRO A 33 6.08 -36.17 14.30
N THR A 34 7.02 -37.10 14.43
CA THR A 34 8.42 -36.78 14.71
C THR A 34 9.07 -36.01 13.57
N THR A 35 8.89 -36.48 12.33
CA THR A 35 9.43 -35.84 11.14
C THR A 35 8.83 -34.47 10.91
N THR A 36 7.50 -34.34 11.09
CA THR A 36 6.80 -33.06 10.97
C THR A 36 7.31 -32.03 11.98
N TYR A 37 7.55 -32.47 13.24
CA TYR A 37 8.09 -31.59 14.27
C TYR A 37 9.50 -31.10 13.90
N HIS A 38 10.37 -31.99 13.42
CA HIS A 38 11.73 -31.59 12.99
C HIS A 38 11.70 -30.63 11.81
N ILE A 39 10.84 -30.84 10.82
CA ILE A 39 10.68 -29.93 9.67
C ILE A 39 10.21 -28.56 10.15
N LEU A 40 9.20 -28.49 10.99
CA LEU A 40 8.70 -27.24 11.53
C LEU A 40 9.76 -26.50 12.34
N TYR A 41 10.46 -27.21 13.24
CA TYR A 41 11.52 -26.62 14.04
C TYR A 41 12.63 -26.03 13.16
N SER A 42 13.12 -26.79 12.18
CA SER A 42 14.15 -26.33 11.25
C SER A 42 13.68 -25.08 10.48
N ARG A 43 12.44 -25.09 9.97
CA ARG A 43 11.90 -23.93 9.25
C ARG A 43 11.72 -22.69 10.13
N PHE A 44 11.26 -22.87 11.37
CA PHE A 44 11.19 -21.76 12.33
C PHE A 44 12.56 -21.18 12.65
N TYR A 45 13.54 -22.06 12.86
CA TYR A 45 14.90 -21.66 13.13
C TYR A 45 15.52 -20.90 11.96
N ASP A 46 15.40 -21.41 10.74
CA ASP A 46 15.88 -20.75 9.51
C ASP A 46 15.24 -19.37 9.30
N LEU A 47 13.93 -19.26 9.52
CA LEU A 47 13.21 -17.98 9.43
C LEU A 47 13.68 -16.98 10.50
N SER A 48 13.93 -17.44 11.71
CA SER A 48 14.35 -16.59 12.83
C SER A 48 15.77 -16.04 12.67
N LEU A 49 16.63 -16.75 11.94
CA LEU A 49 18.00 -16.32 11.65
C LEU A 49 18.12 -15.51 10.36
N ASN A 50 17.07 -15.42 9.59
CA ASN A 50 17.10 -14.73 8.31
C ASN A 50 16.90 -13.21 8.49
N TYR A 51 17.99 -12.44 8.47
CA TYR A 51 18.01 -10.99 8.66
C TYR A 51 16.98 -10.20 7.82
N PRO A 52 16.75 -10.47 6.54
CA PRO A 52 15.72 -9.80 5.76
C PRO A 52 14.33 -9.77 6.41
N TYR A 53 13.93 -10.81 7.12
CA TYR A 53 12.61 -10.85 7.77
C TYR A 53 12.49 -9.90 8.97
N LEU A 54 13.59 -9.42 9.53
CA LEU A 54 13.58 -8.39 10.56
C LEU A 54 13.00 -7.06 10.04
N ALA A 55 13.06 -6.82 8.73
CA ALA A 55 12.46 -5.66 8.11
C ALA A 55 10.92 -5.63 8.24
N VAL A 56 10.25 -6.78 8.35
CA VAL A 56 8.78 -6.87 8.44
C VAL A 56 8.23 -6.12 9.67
N PRO A 57 8.66 -6.44 10.91
CA PRO A 57 8.20 -5.70 12.09
C PRO A 57 8.67 -4.24 12.08
N LEU A 58 9.86 -3.95 11.59
CA LEU A 58 10.39 -2.59 11.53
C LEU A 58 9.60 -1.71 10.55
N PHE A 59 9.27 -2.19 9.35
CA PHE A 59 8.44 -1.46 8.40
C PHE A 59 7.00 -1.30 8.91
N THR A 60 6.46 -2.31 9.59
CA THR A 60 5.14 -2.20 10.21
C THR A 60 5.15 -1.09 11.27
N PHE A 61 6.16 -1.07 12.15
CA PHE A 61 6.32 -0.05 13.18
C PHE A 61 6.47 1.35 12.57
N MET A 62 7.30 1.49 11.55
CA MET A 62 7.47 2.73 10.78
C MET A 62 6.15 3.23 10.20
N GLY A 63 5.37 2.33 9.59
CA GLY A 63 4.07 2.64 9.03
C GLY A 63 3.05 3.13 10.08
N VAL A 64 3.03 2.49 11.24
CA VAL A 64 2.17 2.90 12.38
C VAL A 64 2.55 4.30 12.88
N ILE A 65 3.84 4.60 13.03
CA ILE A 65 4.30 5.94 13.43
C ILE A 65 3.85 6.98 12.40
N LEU A 66 4.08 6.73 11.12
CA LEU A 66 3.70 7.65 10.05
C LEU A 66 2.18 7.90 10.04
N GLN A 67 1.38 6.86 10.26
CA GLN A 67 -0.08 6.95 10.33
C GLN A 67 -0.55 7.90 11.43
N HIS A 68 0.09 7.88 12.60
CA HIS A 68 -0.29 8.68 13.77
C HIS A 68 0.39 10.05 13.84
N SER A 69 1.34 10.34 12.95
CA SER A 69 2.10 11.59 12.95
C SER A 69 1.34 12.82 12.45
N GLY A 70 0.14 12.63 11.87
CA GLY A 70 -0.64 13.73 11.24
C GLY A 70 -0.15 14.16 9.85
N VAL A 71 1.08 13.82 9.47
CA VAL A 71 1.69 14.16 8.17
C VAL A 71 0.84 13.68 6.99
N THR A 72 0.19 12.52 7.14
CA THR A 72 -0.67 11.93 6.11
C THR A 72 -1.87 12.82 5.75
N LYS A 73 -2.49 13.45 6.75
CA LYS A 73 -3.63 14.35 6.54
C LYS A 73 -3.19 15.65 5.88
N ASP A 74 -2.13 16.25 6.37
CA ASP A 74 -1.59 17.51 5.82
C ASP A 74 -1.17 17.35 4.36
N LEU A 75 -0.52 16.22 4.03
CA LEU A 75 -0.12 15.92 2.66
C LEU A 75 -1.33 15.75 1.73
N TYR A 76 -2.37 15.04 2.16
CA TYR A 76 -3.59 14.87 1.37
C TYR A 76 -4.27 16.22 1.10
N GLU A 77 -4.39 17.09 2.11
CA GLU A 77 -4.98 18.43 1.97
C GLU A 77 -4.18 19.30 0.99
N CYS A 78 -2.85 19.28 1.07
CA CYS A 78 -2.01 20.03 0.14
C CYS A 78 -2.15 19.55 -1.32
N LEU A 79 -2.19 18.23 -1.53
CA LEU A 79 -2.41 17.65 -2.86
C LEU A 79 -3.82 17.97 -3.38
N TYR A 80 -4.81 17.94 -2.50
CA TYR A 80 -6.17 18.31 -2.81
C TYR A 80 -6.30 19.77 -3.27
N GLU A 81 -5.64 20.71 -2.59
CA GLU A 81 -5.62 22.12 -2.99
C GLU A 81 -4.91 22.33 -4.35
N ALA A 82 -3.89 21.54 -4.64
CA ALA A 82 -3.12 21.65 -5.89
C ALA A 82 -3.87 21.11 -7.12
N LEU A 83 -4.51 19.95 -7.00
CA LEU A 83 -5.03 19.18 -8.13
C LEU A 83 -6.56 19.12 -8.20
N GLY A 84 -7.26 19.61 -7.19
CA GLY A 84 -8.73 19.49 -7.09
C GLY A 84 -9.52 20.20 -8.20
N ARG A 85 -8.90 21.11 -8.97
CA ARG A 85 -9.52 21.77 -10.15
C ARG A 85 -9.76 20.83 -11.34
N LEU A 86 -9.04 19.73 -11.40
CA LEU A 86 -9.18 18.77 -12.49
C LEU A 86 -10.50 18.00 -12.37
N LYS A 87 -11.13 17.67 -13.50
CA LYS A 87 -12.22 16.69 -13.53
C LYS A 87 -11.66 15.35 -13.05
N GLY A 88 -12.27 14.76 -12.02
CA GLY A 88 -11.69 13.61 -11.33
C GLY A 88 -10.51 13.93 -10.40
N GLY A 89 -10.26 15.20 -10.10
CA GLY A 89 -9.09 15.66 -9.34
C GLY A 89 -8.93 14.98 -7.98
N LEU A 90 -10.03 14.76 -7.23
CA LEU A 90 -9.95 14.03 -5.95
C LEU A 90 -9.50 12.57 -6.11
N ALA A 91 -9.96 11.88 -7.15
CA ALA A 91 -9.52 10.52 -7.41
C ALA A 91 -8.04 10.47 -7.83
N VAL A 92 -7.60 11.45 -8.64
CA VAL A 92 -6.17 11.60 -8.99
C VAL A 92 -5.32 11.88 -7.75
N VAL A 93 -5.75 12.81 -6.89
CA VAL A 93 -5.09 13.09 -5.60
C VAL A 93 -5.01 11.83 -4.74
N THR A 94 -6.10 11.07 -4.66
CA THR A 94 -6.14 9.82 -3.89
C THR A 94 -5.14 8.80 -4.42
N ILE A 95 -4.97 8.69 -5.75
CA ILE A 95 -3.99 7.77 -6.34
C ILE A 95 -2.56 8.24 -6.08
N ILE A 96 -2.26 9.53 -6.27
CA ILE A 96 -0.92 10.09 -5.99
C ILE A 96 -0.58 9.93 -4.51
N PHE A 97 -1.48 10.32 -3.63
CA PHE A 97 -1.30 10.20 -2.19
C PHE A 97 -1.16 8.73 -1.78
N GLY A 98 -2.02 7.84 -2.33
CA GLY A 98 -1.92 6.41 -2.09
C GLY A 98 -0.61 5.80 -2.59
N THR A 99 -0.07 6.29 -3.71
CA THR A 99 1.27 5.89 -4.22
C THR A 99 2.37 6.23 -3.22
N ILE A 100 2.34 7.43 -2.63
CA ILE A 100 3.30 7.87 -1.62
C ILE A 100 3.13 7.07 -0.32
N LEU A 101 1.89 6.92 0.15
CA LEU A 101 1.60 6.10 1.33
C LEU A 101 1.99 4.64 1.14
N ALA A 102 1.73 4.10 -0.03
CA ALA A 102 2.09 2.74 -0.40
C ALA A 102 3.59 2.48 -0.19
N ALA A 103 4.43 3.41 -0.67
CA ALA A 103 5.87 3.36 -0.48
C ALA A 103 6.31 3.47 0.99
N CYS A 104 5.48 4.09 1.86
CA CYS A 104 5.82 4.24 3.27
C CYS A 104 5.31 3.08 4.14
N LEU A 105 4.15 2.51 3.82
CA LEU A 105 3.48 1.53 4.68
C LEU A 105 3.81 0.08 4.32
N GLY A 106 3.97 -0.21 3.02
CA GLY A 106 4.26 -1.56 2.53
C GLY A 106 3.17 -2.61 2.81
N VAL A 107 1.99 -2.21 3.29
CA VAL A 107 0.86 -3.08 3.67
C VAL A 107 -0.45 -2.57 3.06
N ILE A 108 -1.12 -3.40 2.28
CA ILE A 108 -2.38 -3.05 1.59
C ILE A 108 -3.46 -2.61 2.57
N ALA A 109 -3.74 -3.45 3.58
CA ALA A 109 -4.86 -3.21 4.50
C ALA A 109 -4.75 -1.85 5.21
N ALA A 110 -3.56 -1.49 5.70
CA ALA A 110 -3.30 -0.21 6.32
C ALA A 110 -3.50 0.95 5.33
N SER A 111 -2.93 0.85 4.13
CA SER A 111 -3.04 1.87 3.09
C SER A 111 -4.49 2.11 2.68
N VAL A 112 -5.25 1.05 2.38
CA VAL A 112 -6.67 1.14 1.99
C VAL A 112 -7.50 1.74 3.12
N THR A 113 -7.26 1.34 4.37
CA THR A 113 -8.00 1.87 5.53
C THR A 113 -7.78 3.37 5.69
N ILE A 114 -6.53 3.84 5.65
CA ILE A 114 -6.20 5.26 5.78
C ILE A 114 -6.81 6.05 4.62
N LEU A 115 -6.64 5.57 3.39
CA LEU A 115 -7.22 6.20 2.21
C LEU A 115 -8.74 6.28 2.28
N THR A 116 -9.40 5.24 2.79
CA THR A 116 -10.85 5.24 2.98
C THR A 116 -11.28 6.31 3.98
N LEU A 117 -10.60 6.41 5.12
CA LEU A 117 -10.92 7.39 6.16
C LEU A 117 -10.72 8.84 5.69
N ILE A 118 -9.71 9.09 4.87
CA ILE A 118 -9.37 10.45 4.43
C ILE A 118 -10.10 10.83 3.14
N ALA A 119 -10.17 9.95 2.14
CA ALA A 119 -10.59 10.29 0.79
C ALA A 119 -12.07 9.98 0.49
N LEU A 120 -12.65 8.94 1.11
CA LEU A 120 -14.00 8.49 0.73
C LEU A 120 -15.07 9.53 1.04
N ALA A 121 -15.07 10.09 2.24
CA ALA A 121 -16.09 11.07 2.65
C ALA A 121 -16.05 12.34 1.76
N PRO A 122 -14.90 12.99 1.49
CA PRO A 122 -14.83 14.12 0.56
C PRO A 122 -15.28 13.78 -0.87
N MET A 123 -15.01 12.57 -1.36
CA MET A 123 -15.44 12.17 -2.70
C MET A 123 -16.95 11.97 -2.78
N VAL A 124 -17.55 11.27 -1.82
CA VAL A 124 -18.99 11.01 -1.77
C VAL A 124 -19.78 12.31 -1.58
N THR A 125 -19.37 13.18 -0.67
CA THR A 125 -20.05 14.47 -0.41
C THR A 125 -20.00 15.41 -1.61
N ARG A 126 -19.03 15.26 -2.51
CA ARG A 126 -18.89 16.03 -3.75
C ARG A 126 -19.55 15.38 -4.96
N GLY A 127 -20.30 14.30 -4.76
CA GLY A 127 -21.05 13.64 -5.82
C GLY A 127 -20.23 12.80 -6.77
N TYR A 128 -19.04 12.33 -6.35
CA TYR A 128 -18.28 11.35 -7.12
C TYR A 128 -19.06 10.04 -7.23
N ASP A 129 -18.96 9.42 -8.39
CA ASP A 129 -19.47 8.07 -8.59
C ASP A 129 -18.79 7.10 -7.59
N LYS A 130 -19.61 6.24 -6.96
CA LYS A 130 -19.16 5.33 -5.92
C LYS A 130 -18.09 4.34 -6.42
N ALA A 131 -18.19 3.91 -7.68
CA ALA A 131 -17.23 2.98 -8.26
C ALA A 131 -15.88 3.67 -8.52
N ILE A 132 -15.87 4.93 -8.97
CA ILE A 132 -14.65 5.73 -9.12
C ILE A 132 -14.01 6.00 -7.74
N ALA A 133 -14.82 6.38 -6.75
CA ALA A 133 -14.34 6.67 -5.40
C ALA A 133 -13.71 5.43 -4.74
N ALA A 134 -14.46 4.33 -4.64
CA ALA A 134 -13.97 3.10 -4.05
C ALA A 134 -12.83 2.47 -4.87
N GLY A 135 -12.96 2.47 -6.20
CA GLY A 135 -11.96 1.93 -7.11
C GLY A 135 -10.62 2.63 -7.00
N SER A 136 -10.60 3.97 -6.96
CA SER A 136 -9.35 4.74 -6.80
C SER A 136 -8.68 4.51 -5.45
N ILE A 137 -9.45 4.36 -4.37
CA ILE A 137 -8.93 4.05 -3.02
C ILE A 137 -8.29 2.65 -3.01
N VAL A 138 -9.03 1.64 -3.47
CA VAL A 138 -8.54 0.26 -3.45
C VAL A 138 -7.34 0.10 -4.39
N ALA A 139 -7.43 0.61 -5.63
CA ALA A 139 -6.35 0.53 -6.59
C ALA A 139 -5.07 1.19 -6.07
N SER A 140 -5.15 2.39 -5.51
CA SER A 140 -3.97 3.06 -4.94
C SER A 140 -3.42 2.37 -3.70
N GLY A 141 -4.27 1.82 -2.84
CA GLY A 141 -3.85 1.07 -1.66
C GLY A 141 -3.10 -0.23 -2.01
N THR A 142 -3.47 -0.89 -3.13
CA THR A 142 -2.77 -2.10 -3.59
C THR A 142 -1.34 -1.84 -4.08
N LEU A 143 -0.98 -0.61 -4.42
CA LEU A 143 0.39 -0.25 -4.78
C LEU A 143 1.41 -0.50 -3.65
N GLY A 144 0.94 -0.61 -2.39
CA GLY A 144 1.80 -0.86 -1.22
C GLY A 144 2.56 -2.19 -1.23
N ILE A 145 2.14 -3.16 -2.03
CA ILE A 145 2.91 -4.39 -2.22
C ILE A 145 3.92 -4.30 -3.38
N LEU A 146 3.76 -3.31 -4.25
CA LEU A 146 4.56 -3.19 -5.47
C LEU A 146 5.62 -2.09 -5.37
N ILE A 147 5.28 -0.96 -4.74
CA ILE A 147 6.21 0.18 -4.64
C ILE A 147 7.12 0.00 -3.42
N PRO A 148 8.46 0.01 -3.60
CA PRO A 148 9.40 -0.10 -2.48
C PRO A 148 9.38 1.14 -1.55
N PRO A 149 9.64 0.94 -0.24
CA PRO A 149 9.87 -0.32 0.46
C PRO A 149 8.58 -1.12 0.71
N SER A 150 8.57 -2.38 0.30
CA SER A 150 7.41 -3.26 0.42
C SER A 150 7.74 -4.52 1.22
N ILE A 151 6.91 -4.83 2.22
CA ILE A 151 7.06 -6.03 3.05
C ILE A 151 6.96 -7.30 2.20
N MET A 152 6.07 -7.32 1.20
CA MET A 152 5.92 -8.49 0.33
C MET A 152 7.18 -8.76 -0.49
N LEU A 153 7.84 -7.73 -1.01
CA LEU A 153 9.08 -7.88 -1.75
C LEU A 153 10.22 -8.36 -0.85
N VAL A 154 10.29 -7.87 0.40
CA VAL A 154 11.28 -8.34 1.39
C VAL A 154 11.09 -9.81 1.71
N VAL A 155 9.86 -10.28 1.88
CA VAL A 155 9.55 -11.67 2.18
C VAL A 155 9.80 -12.57 0.97
N TYR A 156 9.51 -12.08 -0.23
CA TYR A 156 9.63 -12.86 -1.47
C TYR A 156 11.09 -12.99 -1.94
N ALA A 157 11.90 -11.94 -1.80
CA ALA A 157 13.26 -11.91 -2.32
C ALA A 157 14.13 -13.11 -1.87
N PRO A 158 14.24 -13.44 -0.56
CA PRO A 158 15.02 -14.60 -0.12
C PRO A 158 14.48 -15.92 -0.65
N GLN A 159 13.16 -16.06 -0.81
CA GLN A 159 12.53 -17.28 -1.34
C GLN A 159 12.82 -17.47 -2.84
N ALA A 160 12.99 -16.37 -3.58
CA ALA A 160 13.35 -16.37 -4.98
C ALA A 160 14.87 -16.45 -5.22
N GLY A 161 15.68 -16.47 -4.15
CA GLY A 161 17.15 -16.46 -4.25
C GLY A 161 17.71 -15.12 -4.75
N LEU A 162 16.96 -14.02 -4.58
CA LEU A 162 17.34 -12.68 -5.01
C LEU A 162 17.67 -11.79 -3.79
N SER A 163 18.48 -10.76 -4.00
CA SER A 163 18.67 -9.74 -2.98
C SER A 163 17.44 -8.84 -2.89
N VAL A 164 17.13 -8.34 -1.68
CA VAL A 164 16.04 -7.39 -1.46
C VAL A 164 16.23 -6.13 -2.29
N GLY A 165 17.47 -5.63 -2.41
CA GLY A 165 17.79 -4.47 -3.23
C GLY A 165 17.47 -4.68 -4.71
N GLN A 166 17.89 -5.81 -5.30
CA GLN A 166 17.55 -6.15 -6.70
C GLN A 166 16.05 -6.19 -6.92
N MET A 167 15.31 -6.80 -5.97
CA MET A 167 13.86 -6.88 -6.04
C MET A 167 13.22 -5.48 -5.98
N PHE A 168 13.71 -4.61 -5.11
CA PHE A 168 13.22 -3.23 -5.00
C PHE A 168 13.50 -2.43 -6.26
N MET A 169 14.72 -2.48 -6.82
CA MET A 169 15.02 -1.81 -8.09
C MET A 169 14.11 -2.25 -9.22
N GLY A 170 13.87 -3.58 -9.34
CA GLY A 170 12.98 -4.13 -10.36
C GLY A 170 11.52 -3.70 -10.20
N ALA A 171 11.07 -3.43 -8.96
CA ALA A 171 9.67 -3.10 -8.66
C ALA A 171 9.32 -1.61 -8.81
N VAL A 172 10.30 -0.69 -8.72
CA VAL A 172 10.05 0.76 -8.83
C VAL A 172 9.36 1.13 -10.13
N PHE A 173 9.91 0.70 -11.25
CA PHE A 173 9.37 1.06 -12.57
C PHE A 173 7.95 0.50 -12.80
N PRO A 174 7.66 -0.80 -12.60
CA PRO A 174 6.31 -1.32 -12.71
C PRO A 174 5.31 -0.66 -11.76
N GLY A 175 5.73 -0.35 -10.52
CA GLY A 175 4.88 0.31 -9.54
C GLY A 175 4.47 1.73 -9.96
N LEU A 176 5.43 2.54 -10.41
CA LEU A 176 5.16 3.88 -10.90
C LEU A 176 4.37 3.86 -12.22
N LEU A 177 4.66 2.92 -13.12
CA LEU A 177 3.89 2.75 -14.34
C LEU A 177 2.42 2.41 -14.04
N LEU A 178 2.18 1.51 -13.10
CA LEU A 178 0.82 1.14 -12.70
C LEU A 178 0.08 2.33 -12.08
N SER A 179 0.75 3.11 -11.22
CA SER A 179 0.19 4.35 -10.66
C SER A 179 -0.19 5.35 -11.77
N ALA A 180 0.69 5.53 -12.75
CA ALA A 180 0.43 6.41 -13.90
C ALA A 180 -0.75 5.91 -14.75
N LEU A 181 -0.89 4.59 -14.95
CA LEU A 181 -2.03 4.00 -15.66
C LEU A 181 -3.35 4.21 -14.91
N TYR A 182 -3.36 4.10 -13.57
CA TYR A 182 -4.53 4.40 -12.76
C TYR A 182 -4.95 5.87 -12.89
N ILE A 183 -3.98 6.79 -12.82
CA ILE A 183 -4.22 8.22 -13.01
C ILE A 183 -4.77 8.48 -14.42
N ALA A 184 -4.14 7.92 -15.44
CA ALA A 184 -4.60 8.06 -16.83
C ALA A 184 -6.03 7.55 -17.01
N TYR A 185 -6.35 6.37 -16.46
CA TYR A 185 -7.70 5.80 -16.51
C TYR A 185 -8.73 6.75 -15.88
N VAL A 186 -8.48 7.24 -14.67
CA VAL A 186 -9.40 8.16 -13.97
C VAL A 186 -9.58 9.45 -14.75
N VAL A 187 -8.49 10.07 -15.23
CA VAL A 187 -8.54 11.30 -16.01
C VAL A 187 -9.33 11.12 -17.30
N ILE A 188 -9.09 10.04 -18.04
CA ILE A 188 -9.82 9.74 -19.28
C ILE A 188 -11.32 9.53 -18.99
N ARG A 189 -11.65 8.71 -18.00
CA ARG A 189 -13.04 8.41 -17.63
C ARG A 189 -13.80 9.66 -17.18
N CYS A 190 -13.19 10.50 -16.34
CA CYS A 190 -13.81 11.72 -15.86
C CYS A 190 -13.85 12.85 -16.91
N ARG A 191 -12.98 12.82 -17.93
CA ARG A 191 -13.07 13.72 -19.08
C ARG A 191 -14.19 13.31 -20.02
N LEU A 192 -14.35 12.02 -20.29
CA LEU A 192 -15.41 11.48 -21.16
C LEU A 192 -16.80 11.61 -20.52
N ASN A 193 -16.89 11.40 -19.21
CA ASN A 193 -18.11 11.56 -18.45
C ASN A 193 -17.86 12.39 -17.17
N PRO A 194 -18.03 13.73 -17.25
CA PRO A 194 -17.79 14.62 -16.12
C PRO A 194 -18.64 14.37 -14.87
N ALA A 195 -19.77 13.67 -15.01
CA ALA A 195 -20.63 13.32 -13.88
C ALA A 195 -19.98 12.29 -12.93
N LEU A 196 -19.00 11.51 -13.42
CA LEU A 196 -18.29 10.51 -12.59
C LEU A 196 -17.34 11.13 -11.57
N GLY A 197 -16.81 12.33 -11.87
CA GLY A 197 -15.85 13.02 -10.99
C GLY A 197 -15.92 14.52 -11.15
N PRO A 198 -16.87 15.19 -10.46
CA PRO A 198 -17.03 16.64 -10.54
C PRO A 198 -15.74 17.36 -10.10
N SER A 199 -15.39 18.43 -10.82
CA SER A 199 -14.29 19.33 -10.41
C SER A 199 -14.74 20.22 -9.25
N ILE A 200 -13.79 20.68 -8.45
CA ILE A 200 -14.06 21.65 -7.40
C ILE A 200 -14.43 22.99 -8.05
N PRO A 201 -15.52 23.65 -7.60
CA PRO A 201 -15.86 25.00 -8.07
C PRO A 201 -14.68 25.97 -7.84
N ALA A 202 -14.39 26.79 -8.86
CA ALA A 202 -13.26 27.74 -8.82
C ALA A 202 -13.30 28.68 -7.60
N ALA A 203 -14.49 28.98 -7.08
CA ALA A 203 -14.69 29.83 -5.88
C ALA A 203 -14.17 29.20 -4.58
N GLN A 204 -14.01 27.88 -4.54
CA GLN A 204 -13.52 27.14 -3.34
C GLN A 204 -12.02 26.83 -3.42
N VAL A 205 -11.41 27.09 -4.55
CA VAL A 205 -9.97 26.83 -4.75
C VAL A 205 -9.23 28.15 -4.68
N THR A 206 -8.52 28.37 -3.61
CA THR A 206 -7.59 29.50 -3.51
C THR A 206 -6.47 29.37 -4.55
N PRO A 207 -6.04 30.46 -5.19
CA PRO A 207 -5.01 30.42 -6.22
C PRO A 207 -3.72 29.76 -5.68
N PHE A 208 -3.02 29.06 -6.56
CA PHE A 208 -1.75 28.40 -6.21
C PHE A 208 -0.72 29.51 -5.93
N SER A 209 -0.35 29.62 -4.66
CA SER A 209 0.64 30.61 -4.20
C SER A 209 1.95 29.90 -3.88
N GLY A 210 3.08 30.63 -3.92
CA GLY A 210 4.39 30.12 -3.54
C GLY A 210 4.43 29.55 -2.12
N ALA A 211 3.64 30.11 -1.18
CA ALA A 211 3.49 29.59 0.16
C ALA A 211 2.83 28.19 0.18
N LYS A 212 1.89 27.90 -0.73
CA LYS A 212 1.27 26.58 -0.87
C LYS A 212 2.20 25.55 -1.47
N PHE A 213 3.04 25.98 -2.43
CA PHE A 213 4.08 25.13 -2.97
C PHE A 213 5.08 24.72 -1.88
N LEU A 214 5.48 25.68 -1.05
CA LEU A 214 6.38 25.42 0.06
C LEU A 214 5.74 24.47 1.09
N ARG A 215 4.45 24.66 1.41
CA ARG A 215 3.70 23.76 2.29
C ARG A 215 3.59 22.33 1.73
N LEU A 216 3.35 22.19 0.41
CA LEU A 216 3.36 20.89 -0.24
C LEU A 216 4.75 20.23 -0.17
N LEU A 217 5.81 21.01 -0.42
CA LEU A 217 7.18 20.51 -0.34
C LEU A 217 7.53 20.06 1.08
N THR A 218 7.19 20.86 2.10
CA THR A 218 7.43 20.48 3.50
C THR A 218 6.59 19.27 3.95
N ALA A 219 5.37 19.11 3.45
CA ALA A 219 4.54 17.94 3.73
C ALA A 219 5.05 16.66 3.03
N LEU A 220 5.69 16.79 1.86
CA LEU A 220 6.31 15.67 1.13
C LEU A 220 7.66 15.25 1.72
N LEU A 221 8.37 16.17 2.40
CA LEU A 221 9.72 15.92 2.90
C LEU A 221 9.83 14.72 3.84
N PRO A 222 8.97 14.57 4.88
CA PRO A 222 9.06 13.43 5.80
C PRO A 222 8.89 12.06 5.11
N PRO A 223 7.87 11.82 4.26
CA PRO A 223 7.76 10.57 3.51
C PRO A 223 8.96 10.32 2.58
N LEU A 224 9.44 11.35 1.87
CA LEU A 224 10.57 11.19 0.95
C LEU A 224 11.88 10.90 1.67
N ILE A 225 12.16 11.59 2.78
CA ILE A 225 13.35 11.31 3.61
C ILE A 225 13.31 9.87 4.12
N LEU A 226 12.14 9.43 4.58
CA LEU A 226 11.95 8.09 5.11
C LEU A 226 12.20 7.03 4.02
N ILE A 227 11.61 7.20 2.84
CA ILE A 227 11.85 6.31 1.69
C ILE A 227 13.34 6.32 1.30
N ALA A 228 13.94 7.51 1.17
CA ALA A 228 15.35 7.65 0.80
C ALA A 228 16.29 7.03 1.85
N ALA A 229 16.00 7.19 3.13
CA ALA A 229 16.78 6.57 4.21
C ALA A 229 16.71 5.05 4.15
N VAL A 230 15.50 4.48 3.99
CA VAL A 230 15.33 3.03 3.89
C VAL A 230 16.00 2.47 2.64
N LEU A 231 15.76 3.06 1.48
CA LEU A 231 16.37 2.58 0.23
C LEU A 231 17.90 2.78 0.26
N GLY A 232 18.37 3.93 0.74
CA GLY A 232 19.80 4.23 0.81
C GLY A 232 20.60 3.34 1.77
N THR A 233 19.96 2.69 2.74
CA THR A 233 20.61 1.70 3.61
C THR A 233 20.62 0.28 3.02
N ILE A 234 19.82 0.04 1.99
CA ILE A 234 19.72 -1.25 1.31
C ILE A 234 20.65 -1.31 0.08
N PHE A 235 20.93 -0.17 -0.53
CA PHE A 235 21.85 0.01 -1.66
C PHE A 235 23.20 0.56 -1.22
#